data_5fdf18b9c78490a94aeebe4f5e2876d7
#
_entry.id   5fdf18b9c78490a94aeebe4f5e2876d7
#
_cell.length_a   1.000
_cell.length_b   1.000
_cell.length_c   1.000
_cell.angle_alpha   90.00
_cell.angle_beta   90.00
_cell.angle_gamma   90.00
#
_symmetry.space_group_name_H-M   'P 1'
#
loop_
_entity.id
_entity.type
_entity.pdbx_description
1 polymer ?
#
loop_
_entity_poly.entity_id
_entity_poly.type
_entity_poly.pdbx_seq_one_letter_code
_entity_poly.pdbx_strand_id
1 'polypeptide(L)'
;MNDSADSIGGVPEPERIHGWRCIGCGKVDAPRPCIGVCQDRKFELVAATDYDALRMRVQALEGALALIARTTPRADKLADSWTALQGMARRLLG
;
A
#
# COMPACT_ATOMS: atom_id res chain seq x y z
N MET A 1 -0.84 13.86 10.32
CA MET A 1 -0.54 13.56 9.82
C MET A 1 0.03 13.08 9.00
N ASN A 2 0.39 12.66 8.69
CA ASN A 2 1.02 12.24 8.04
C ASN A 2 1.06 12.48 6.74
N ASP A 3 1.02 13.30 6.34
CA ASP A 3 0.90 13.70 5.03
C ASP A 3 2.12 13.60 4.24
N SER A 4 3.27 13.64 4.85
CA SER A 4 4.50 13.54 4.12
C SER A 4 4.62 12.22 3.41
N ALA A 5 4.03 11.18 3.94
CA ALA A 5 4.05 9.89 3.28
C ALA A 5 3.34 9.95 1.94
N ASP A 6 2.27 10.71 1.86
CA ASP A 6 1.53 10.82 0.62
C ASP A 6 2.28 11.61 -0.41
N SER A 7 3.11 12.56 0.02
CA SER A 7 3.78 13.43 -0.91
C SER A 7 5.01 12.81 -1.54
N ILE A 8 5.38 11.60 -1.18
CA ILE A 8 6.57 10.94 -1.70
C ILE A 8 6.28 10.16 -2.98
N GLY A 9 5.28 10.51 -3.72
CA GLY A 9 5.04 9.90 -5.01
C GLY A 9 4.49 8.49 -4.94
N GLY A 10 3.80 8.14 -3.90
CA GLY A 10 3.18 6.84 -3.80
C GLY A 10 1.80 6.81 -4.39
N VAL A 11 1.10 5.73 -4.10
CA VAL A 11 -0.29 5.56 -4.48
C VAL A 11 -1.14 6.53 -3.65
N PRO A 12 -2.10 7.23 -4.27
CA PRO A 12 -2.95 8.12 -3.49
C PRO A 12 -3.76 7.34 -2.46
N GLU A 13 -4.18 8.04 -1.43
CA GLU A 13 -4.97 7.44 -0.37
C GLU A 13 -6.30 6.97 -0.95
N PRO A 14 -6.69 5.72 -0.76
CA PRO A 14 -7.97 5.24 -1.28
C PRO A 14 -9.12 5.77 -0.44
N GLU A 15 -10.26 5.91 -1.09
CA GLU A 15 -11.48 6.26 -0.41
C GLU A 15 -11.91 5.10 0.48
N ARG A 16 -12.27 5.40 1.71
CA ARG A 16 -12.76 4.40 2.66
C ARG A 16 -14.26 4.43 2.68
N ILE A 17 -14.86 3.28 2.53
CA ILE A 17 -16.30 3.14 2.50
C ILE A 17 -16.72 2.43 3.78
N HIS A 18 -17.60 3.06 4.54
CA HIS A 18 -18.11 2.45 5.76
C HIS A 18 -19.15 1.40 5.42
N GLY A 19 -19.05 0.24 6.04
CA GLY A 19 -19.98 -0.83 5.80
C GLY A 19 -20.31 -1.55 7.09
N TRP A 20 -21.21 -2.49 6.98
CA TRP A 20 -21.68 -3.29 8.10
C TRP A 20 -21.54 -4.76 7.76
N ARG A 21 -21.09 -5.52 8.71
CA ARG A 21 -20.95 -6.95 8.56
C ARG A 21 -21.71 -7.63 9.68
N CYS A 22 -22.68 -8.45 9.31
CA CYS A 22 -23.45 -9.20 10.29
C CYS A 22 -22.59 -10.35 10.83
N ILE A 23 -22.36 -10.36 12.12
CA ILE A 23 -21.51 -11.39 12.71
C ILE A 23 -22.23 -12.72 12.84
N GLY A 24 -23.57 -12.75 12.69
CA GLY A 24 -24.33 -13.99 12.73
C GLY A 24 -24.31 -14.73 11.42
N CYS A 25 -24.55 -14.05 10.31
CA CYS A 25 -24.67 -14.70 9.00
C CYS A 25 -23.57 -14.28 8.02
N GLY A 26 -22.73 -13.33 8.38
CA GLY A 26 -21.65 -12.89 7.50
C GLY A 26 -22.07 -11.94 6.40
N LYS A 27 -23.33 -11.54 6.37
CA LYS A 27 -23.81 -10.62 5.35
C LYS A 27 -23.10 -9.29 5.45
N VAL A 28 -22.70 -8.75 4.31
CA VAL A 28 -22.02 -7.46 4.23
C VAL A 28 -22.95 -6.48 3.53
N ASP A 29 -23.20 -5.36 4.19
CA ASP A 29 -24.05 -4.31 3.65
C ASP A 29 -23.42 -2.96 3.89
N ALA A 30 -23.69 -2.03 3.01
CA ALA A 30 -23.27 -0.66 3.18
C ALA A 30 -24.36 0.22 2.61
N PRO A 31 -24.85 1.19 3.40
CA PRO A 31 -24.42 1.53 4.75
C PRO A 31 -25.35 1.05 5.86
N ARG A 32 -26.24 0.11 5.60
CA ARG A 32 -27.28 -0.24 6.55
C ARG A 32 -26.96 -1.47 7.39
N PRO A 33 -27.22 -1.41 8.71
CA PRO A 33 -27.04 -2.58 9.54
C PRO A 33 -28.12 -3.63 9.28
N CYS A 34 -27.83 -4.85 9.64
CA CYS A 34 -28.76 -5.94 9.56
C CYS A 34 -29.85 -5.78 10.64
N ILE A 35 -31.07 -6.09 10.28
CA ILE A 35 -32.19 -6.00 11.21
C ILE A 35 -32.58 -7.42 11.63
N GLY A 36 -32.68 -7.66 12.93
CA GLY A 36 -33.10 -8.95 13.44
C GLY A 36 -32.29 -9.40 14.62
N VAL A 37 -32.12 -10.72 14.77
CA VAL A 37 -31.43 -11.31 15.92
C VAL A 37 -29.91 -11.26 15.77
N CYS A 38 -29.40 -10.95 14.58
CA CYS A 38 -27.99 -10.88 14.35
C CYS A 38 -27.44 -9.57 14.88
N GLN A 39 -26.14 -9.56 15.15
CA GLN A 39 -25.45 -8.33 15.53
C GLN A 39 -24.58 -7.87 14.37
N ASP A 40 -24.58 -6.56 14.16
CA ASP A 40 -23.80 -5.96 13.09
C ASP A 40 -22.53 -5.38 13.65
N ARG A 41 -21.48 -5.44 12.85
CA ARG A 41 -20.20 -4.83 13.18
C ARG A 41 -19.82 -3.87 12.07
N LYS A 42 -19.58 -2.62 12.46
CA LYS A 42 -19.15 -1.62 11.50
C LYS A 42 -17.71 -1.88 11.09
N PHE A 43 -17.41 -1.69 9.82
CA PHE A 43 -16.06 -1.79 9.31
C PHE A 43 -15.92 -0.93 8.07
N GLU A 44 -14.68 -0.70 7.67
CA GLU A 44 -14.38 0.15 6.53
C GLU A 44 -13.97 -0.71 5.34
N LEU A 45 -14.34 -0.24 4.15
CA LEU A 45 -14.07 -0.93 2.90
C LEU A 45 -13.26 -0.01 1.99
N VAL A 46 -12.38 -0.60 1.20
CA VAL A 46 -11.70 0.14 0.14
C VAL A 46 -11.87 -0.67 -1.14
N ALA A 47 -11.74 0.00 -2.28
CA ALA A 47 -11.84 -0.69 -3.55
C ALA A 47 -10.66 -1.66 -3.72
N ALA A 48 -10.94 -2.85 -4.24
CA ALA A 48 -9.90 -3.84 -4.44
C ALA A 48 -8.81 -3.33 -5.38
N THR A 49 -9.18 -2.53 -6.38
CA THR A 49 -8.20 -1.97 -7.30
C THR A 49 -7.24 -1.04 -6.60
N ASP A 50 -7.72 -0.29 -5.60
CA ASP A 50 -6.85 0.59 -4.81
C ASP A 50 -5.89 -0.23 -3.96
N TYR A 51 -6.39 -1.31 -3.36
CA TYR A 51 -5.56 -2.21 -2.59
C TYR A 51 -4.50 -2.86 -3.48
N ASP A 52 -4.89 -3.30 -4.68
CA ASP A 52 -3.96 -3.93 -5.60
C ASP A 52 -2.88 -2.97 -6.04
N ALA A 53 -3.23 -1.71 -6.32
CA ALA A 53 -2.26 -0.70 -6.70
C ALA A 53 -1.25 -0.47 -5.57
N LEU A 54 -1.73 -0.37 -4.35
CA LEU A 54 -0.85 -0.19 -3.20
C LEU A 54 0.05 -1.40 -3.02
N ARG A 55 -0.49 -2.59 -3.19
CA ARG A 55 0.28 -3.82 -3.05
C ARG A 55 1.40 -3.89 -4.07
N MET A 56 1.12 -3.52 -5.32
CA MET A 56 2.13 -3.48 -6.36
C MET A 56 3.21 -2.46 -6.03
N ARG A 57 2.82 -1.32 -5.47
CA ARG A 57 3.76 -0.30 -5.03
C ARG A 57 4.68 -0.84 -3.94
N VAL A 58 4.11 -1.54 -2.97
CA VAL A 58 4.90 -2.13 -1.89
C VAL A 58 5.89 -3.13 -2.46
N GLN A 59 5.45 -3.98 -3.39
CA GLN A 59 6.33 -4.97 -3.99
C GLN A 59 7.48 -4.32 -4.74
N ALA A 60 7.22 -3.24 -5.46
CA ALA A 60 8.26 -2.53 -6.19
C ALA A 60 9.30 -1.93 -5.24
N LEU A 61 8.84 -1.32 -4.15
CA LEU A 61 9.73 -0.73 -3.17
C LEU A 61 10.53 -1.79 -2.42
N GLU A 62 9.89 -2.89 -2.08
CA GLU A 62 10.58 -3.99 -1.42
C GLU A 62 11.64 -4.61 -2.33
N GLY A 63 11.33 -4.72 -3.62
CA GLY A 63 12.30 -5.22 -4.59
C GLY A 63 13.50 -4.31 -4.70
N ALA A 64 13.28 -3.01 -4.69
CA ALA A 64 14.37 -2.06 -4.76
C ALA A 64 15.26 -2.12 -3.51
N LEU A 65 14.63 -2.21 -2.34
CA LEU A 65 15.37 -2.32 -1.11
C LEU A 65 16.17 -3.63 -1.04
N ALA A 66 15.57 -4.71 -1.52
CA ALA A 66 16.26 -6.00 -1.56
C ALA A 66 17.48 -5.94 -2.47
N LEU A 67 17.35 -5.25 -3.61
CA LEU A 67 18.48 -5.09 -4.51
C LEU A 67 19.60 -4.30 -3.85
N ILE A 68 19.26 -3.22 -3.16
CA ILE A 68 20.25 -2.44 -2.44
C ILE A 68 20.92 -3.28 -1.36
N ALA A 69 20.13 -4.06 -0.63
CA ALA A 69 20.65 -4.84 0.48
C ALA A 69 21.64 -5.91 0.03
N ARG A 70 21.44 -6.48 -1.17
CA ARG A 70 22.31 -7.56 -1.64
C ARG A 70 23.40 -7.09 -2.62
N THR A 71 23.42 -5.79 -2.94
CA THR A 71 24.40 -5.27 -3.88
C THR A 71 25.72 -5.04 -3.17
N THR A 72 26.80 -5.61 -3.74
CA THR A 72 28.14 -5.39 -3.24
C THR A 72 28.96 -4.84 -4.40
N PRO A 73 29.07 -3.52 -4.53
CA PRO A 73 29.77 -2.94 -5.67
C PRO A 73 31.27 -3.19 -5.57
N ARG A 74 31.91 -3.26 -6.71
CA ARG A 74 33.36 -3.34 -6.76
C ARG A 74 33.93 -2.00 -6.28
N ALA A 75 35.12 -2.08 -5.66
CA ALA A 75 35.74 -0.89 -5.09
C ALA A 75 35.93 0.22 -6.13
N ASP A 76 36.26 -0.16 -7.37
CA ASP A 76 36.47 0.82 -8.44
C ASP A 76 35.19 1.31 -9.10
N LYS A 77 34.02 0.79 -8.65
CA LYS A 77 32.73 1.15 -9.23
C LYS A 77 31.77 1.68 -8.17
N LEU A 78 32.28 2.08 -7.02
CA LEU A 78 31.41 2.53 -5.94
C LEU A 78 30.56 3.72 -6.35
N ALA A 79 31.18 4.73 -6.99
CA ALA A 79 30.44 5.92 -7.38
C ALA A 79 29.38 5.61 -8.44
N ASP A 80 29.75 4.79 -9.42
CA ASP A 80 28.80 4.41 -10.47
C ASP A 80 27.63 3.63 -9.91
N SER A 81 27.90 2.68 -9.00
CA SER A 81 26.87 1.88 -8.37
C SER A 81 25.94 2.75 -7.54
N TRP A 82 26.50 3.67 -6.78
CA TRP A 82 25.72 4.57 -5.95
C TRP A 82 24.80 5.43 -6.82
N THR A 83 25.31 5.99 -7.90
CA THR A 83 24.51 6.80 -8.82
C THR A 83 23.40 5.99 -9.44
N ALA A 84 23.67 4.75 -9.81
CA ALA A 84 22.65 3.89 -10.40
C ALA A 84 21.54 3.59 -9.40
N LEU A 85 21.88 3.30 -8.15
CA LEU A 85 20.90 3.02 -7.12
C LEU A 85 20.06 4.25 -6.78
N GLN A 86 20.70 5.42 -6.74
CA GLN A 86 19.95 6.66 -6.54
C GLN A 86 18.96 6.91 -7.66
N GLY A 87 19.39 6.67 -8.91
CA GLY A 87 18.52 6.83 -10.05
C GLY A 87 17.30 5.91 -9.98
N MET A 88 17.53 4.67 -9.59
CA MET A 88 16.44 3.73 -9.40
C MET A 88 15.48 4.22 -8.32
N ALA A 89 16.01 4.69 -7.21
CA ALA A 89 15.17 5.18 -6.11
C ALA A 89 14.35 6.38 -6.55
N ARG A 90 14.95 7.31 -7.29
CA ARG A 90 14.21 8.47 -7.77
C ARG A 90 13.08 8.08 -8.71
N ARG A 91 13.33 7.13 -9.58
CA ARG A 91 12.27 6.67 -10.50
C ARG A 91 11.10 6.05 -9.75
N LEU A 92 11.38 5.32 -8.68
CA LEU A 92 10.33 4.70 -7.88
C LEU A 92 9.58 5.71 -7.04
N LEU A 93 10.23 6.74 -6.60
CA LEU A 93 9.58 7.77 -5.79
C LEU A 93 8.76 8.75 -6.64
N GLY A 94 9.02 8.79 -7.90
CA GLY A 94 8.26 9.63 -8.82
C GLY A 94 8.92 10.98 -9.06
#